data_8b4d46a8219ef5744eeded00c5b3bb03
#
_entry.id   8b4d46a8219ef5744eeded00c5b3bb03
#
_cell.length_a   1.000
_cell.length_b   1.000
_cell.length_c   1.000
_cell.angle_alpha   90.00
_cell.angle_beta   90.00
_cell.angle_gamma   90.00
#
_symmetry.space_group_name_H-M   'P 1'
#
loop_
_entity.id
_entity.type
_entity.pdbx_description
1 polymer ?
#
loop_
_entity_poly.entity_id
_entity_poly.type
_entity_poly.pdbx_seq_one_letter_code
_entity_poly.pdbx_strand_id
1 'polypeptide(L)'
;MKKFVLPLLAVLSIPAFADPTVFKMELGKTTEQEVKEMYSLQQDGINSYSDGNQYYINHSEIDFDGLKSTLVIFDKQGVLVGVLSTLQEVDPMKHGTFSRLYDILNSKYKLVKKERLFVGDQFAKFKDGKTEITLNAPHMGNFKVHLDYVRSDFLENYKKRSAKDKDAKAKDDASAL
;
A
#
# COMPACT_ATOMS: atom_id res chain seq x y z
N MET A 1 4.91 -15.34 62.05
CA MET A 1 5.08 -15.83 60.68
C MET A 1 4.20 -14.98 59.76
N LYS A 2 4.77 -14.00 59.05
CA LYS A 2 4.03 -13.12 58.12
C LYS A 2 4.10 -13.78 56.72
N LYS A 3 2.92 -14.20 56.20
CA LYS A 3 2.80 -14.74 54.83
C LYS A 3 2.79 -13.57 53.84
N PHE A 4 3.85 -13.43 53.05
CA PHE A 4 3.91 -12.52 51.90
C PHE A 4 3.11 -13.16 50.75
N VAL A 5 1.98 -12.57 50.41
CA VAL A 5 1.25 -12.91 49.18
C VAL A 5 1.77 -12.02 48.09
N LEU A 6 2.51 -12.60 47.15
CA LEU A 6 3.00 -11.93 45.95
C LEU A 6 1.84 -11.84 44.91
N PRO A 7 1.42 -10.65 44.47
CA PRO A 7 0.41 -10.57 43.42
C PRO A 7 1.02 -10.99 42.08
N LEU A 8 0.46 -12.02 41.45
CA LEU A 8 0.77 -12.48 40.12
C LEU A 8 0.18 -11.46 39.13
N LEU A 9 1.00 -10.56 38.61
CA LEU A 9 0.60 -9.68 37.48
C LEU A 9 0.45 -10.54 36.24
N ALA A 10 -0.78 -10.85 35.84
CA ALA A 10 -1.09 -11.42 34.53
C ALA A 10 -0.90 -10.33 33.46
N VAL A 11 0.21 -10.39 32.71
CA VAL A 11 0.43 -9.56 31.53
C VAL A 11 -0.49 -10.08 30.42
N LEU A 12 -1.62 -9.39 30.21
CA LEU A 12 -2.49 -9.59 29.05
C LEU A 12 -1.73 -9.11 27.81
N SER A 13 -1.07 -10.02 27.10
CA SER A 13 -0.53 -9.77 25.76
C SER A 13 -1.71 -9.58 24.81
N ILE A 14 -2.02 -8.32 24.49
CA ILE A 14 -2.92 -7.97 23.39
C ILE A 14 -2.19 -8.39 22.10
N PRO A 15 -2.79 -9.23 21.24
CA PRO A 15 -2.19 -9.54 19.94
C PRO A 15 -2.09 -8.22 19.16
N ALA A 16 -0.90 -7.71 18.99
CA ALA A 16 -0.64 -6.65 18.05
C ALA A 16 -0.89 -7.24 16.66
N PHE A 17 -1.95 -6.83 15.98
CA PHE A 17 -2.14 -7.13 14.57
C PHE A 17 -1.01 -6.42 13.83
N ALA A 18 -0.01 -7.18 13.39
CA ALA A 18 1.05 -6.67 12.56
C ALA A 18 0.47 -6.24 11.22
N ASP A 19 0.93 -5.12 10.69
CA ASP A 19 0.62 -4.72 9.32
C ASP A 19 1.32 -5.67 8.32
N PRO A 20 0.84 -5.81 7.08
CA PRO A 20 1.39 -6.76 6.13
C PRO A 20 2.83 -6.42 5.75
N THR A 21 3.59 -7.47 5.47
CA THR A 21 4.94 -7.38 4.89
C THR A 21 4.86 -7.64 3.39
N VAL A 22 5.36 -6.71 2.59
CA VAL A 22 5.50 -6.83 1.13
C VAL A 22 6.95 -6.54 0.73
N PHE A 23 7.53 -7.37 -0.12
CA PHE A 23 8.93 -7.26 -0.54
C PHE A 23 9.90 -7.03 0.64
N LYS A 24 9.77 -7.84 1.69
CA LYS A 24 10.52 -7.76 2.95
C LYS A 24 10.33 -6.47 3.78
N MET A 25 9.42 -5.58 3.39
CA MET A 25 9.12 -4.33 4.07
C MET A 25 7.76 -4.43 4.80
N GLU A 26 7.74 -4.21 6.11
CA GLU A 26 6.53 -4.19 6.94
C GLU A 26 5.95 -2.78 6.99
N LEU A 27 4.69 -2.60 6.57
CA LEU A 27 4.01 -1.31 6.60
C LEU A 27 3.88 -0.81 8.05
N GLY A 28 4.12 0.48 8.26
CA GLY A 28 4.03 1.12 9.57
C GLY A 28 5.17 0.78 10.54
N LYS A 29 6.21 0.08 10.08
CA LYS A 29 7.36 -0.29 10.90
C LYS A 29 8.69 -0.09 10.20
N THR A 30 8.85 -0.61 8.97
CA THR A 30 10.11 -0.48 8.22
C THR A 30 10.42 0.99 7.98
N THR A 31 11.66 1.37 8.28
CA THR A 31 12.14 2.73 8.14
C THR A 31 12.75 2.99 6.76
N GLU A 32 12.83 4.26 6.38
CA GLU A 32 13.50 4.70 5.16
C GLU A 32 14.96 4.23 5.09
N GLN A 33 15.65 4.25 6.24
CA GLN A 33 17.04 3.80 6.33
C GLN A 33 17.16 2.29 6.04
N GLU A 34 16.28 1.47 6.62
CA GLU A 34 16.27 0.03 6.38
C GLU A 34 15.98 -0.29 4.91
N VAL A 35 15.09 0.47 4.25
CA VAL A 35 14.81 0.26 2.82
C VAL A 35 16.01 0.64 1.95
N LYS A 36 16.75 1.72 2.30
CA LYS A 36 18.01 2.10 1.64
C LYS A 36 19.13 1.05 1.80
N GLU A 37 19.09 0.29 2.88
CA GLU A 37 20.04 -0.82 3.10
C GLU A 37 19.65 -2.08 2.31
N MET A 38 18.35 -2.27 2.03
CA MET A 38 17.85 -3.43 1.30
C MET A 38 17.88 -3.26 -0.22
N TYR A 39 17.70 -2.02 -0.72
CA TYR A 39 17.46 -1.75 -2.14
C TYR A 39 18.14 -0.47 -2.62
N SER A 40 18.52 -0.45 -3.89
CA SER A 40 18.95 0.76 -4.59
C SER A 40 17.72 1.62 -4.89
N LEU A 41 17.71 2.85 -4.35
CA LEU A 41 16.58 3.77 -4.41
C LEU A 41 16.87 4.94 -5.36
N GLN A 42 15.89 5.25 -6.21
CA GLN A 42 15.87 6.49 -6.98
C GLN A 42 14.88 7.46 -6.33
N GLN A 43 15.36 8.59 -5.86
CA GLN A 43 14.51 9.59 -5.21
C GLN A 43 13.51 10.18 -6.22
N ASP A 44 12.25 10.28 -5.78
CA ASP A 44 11.13 10.86 -6.54
C ASP A 44 10.51 12.07 -5.80
N GLY A 45 11.29 12.67 -4.89
CA GLY A 45 10.92 13.87 -4.13
C GLY A 45 10.21 13.61 -2.81
N ILE A 46 9.43 14.61 -2.38
CA ILE A 46 8.61 14.56 -1.17
C ILE A 46 7.16 14.33 -1.56
N ASN A 47 6.53 13.35 -0.93
CA ASN A 47 5.12 13.08 -1.14
C ASN A 47 4.26 14.15 -0.46
N SER A 48 3.43 14.87 -1.23
CA SER A 48 2.60 15.98 -0.74
C SER A 48 1.52 15.58 0.27
N TYR A 49 1.23 14.28 0.43
CA TYR A 49 0.18 13.78 1.32
C TYR A 49 0.72 13.17 2.61
N SER A 50 1.95 12.64 2.60
CA SER A 50 2.63 12.11 3.77
C SER A 50 3.63 13.12 4.36
N ASP A 51 4.05 14.11 3.56
CA ASP A 51 5.13 15.07 3.84
C ASP A 51 6.50 14.37 4.08
N GLY A 52 6.62 13.10 3.73
CA GLY A 52 7.84 12.31 3.79
C GLY A 52 8.41 12.04 2.41
N ASN A 53 9.58 11.45 2.35
CA ASN A 53 10.25 11.11 1.10
C ASN A 53 9.52 9.98 0.37
N GLN A 54 9.68 9.95 -0.97
CA GLN A 54 9.26 8.82 -1.78
C GLN A 54 10.37 8.43 -2.76
N TYR A 55 10.44 7.12 -3.08
CA TYR A 55 11.49 6.56 -3.91
C TYR A 55 10.95 5.45 -4.81
N TYR A 56 11.49 5.35 -6.01
CA TYR A 56 11.39 4.13 -6.80
C TYR A 56 12.47 3.14 -6.39
N ILE A 57 12.09 1.88 -6.16
CA ILE A 57 13.02 0.77 -6.02
C ILE A 57 13.42 0.28 -7.41
N ASN A 58 14.69 -0.03 -7.62
CA ASN A 58 15.11 -0.71 -8.84
C ASN A 58 14.43 -2.09 -8.92
N HIS A 59 13.50 -2.24 -9.85
CA HIS A 59 12.65 -3.43 -9.97
C HIS A 59 13.44 -4.73 -10.23
N SER A 60 14.67 -4.65 -10.74
CA SER A 60 15.53 -5.83 -10.92
C SER A 60 16.02 -6.45 -9.60
N GLU A 61 15.91 -5.72 -8.48
CA GLU A 61 16.28 -6.21 -7.15
C GLU A 61 15.13 -6.91 -6.42
N ILE A 62 13.91 -6.85 -6.98
CA ILE A 62 12.74 -7.55 -6.45
C ILE A 62 12.38 -8.69 -7.41
N ASP A 63 12.65 -9.93 -6.99
CA ASP A 63 12.25 -11.12 -7.74
C ASP A 63 10.74 -11.33 -7.61
N PHE A 64 9.98 -10.68 -8.49
CA PHE A 64 8.53 -10.80 -8.55
C PHE A 64 8.05 -10.72 -10.00
N ASP A 65 7.43 -11.81 -10.45
CA ASP A 65 7.04 -11.99 -11.85
C ASP A 65 6.10 -10.89 -12.36
N GLY A 66 6.51 -10.27 -13.47
CA GLY A 66 5.77 -9.21 -14.13
C GLY A 66 5.98 -7.81 -13.53
N LEU A 67 6.74 -7.65 -12.44
CA LEU A 67 6.98 -6.35 -11.82
C LEU A 67 7.70 -5.39 -12.77
N LYS A 68 7.19 -4.15 -12.85
CA LYS A 68 7.74 -3.06 -13.70
C LYS A 68 8.26 -1.89 -12.89
N SER A 69 7.57 -1.57 -11.79
CA SER A 69 8.00 -0.49 -10.91
C SER A 69 7.43 -0.70 -9.51
N THR A 70 8.14 -0.21 -8.50
CA THR A 70 7.69 -0.15 -7.12
C THR A 70 8.05 1.22 -6.56
N LEU A 71 7.04 1.98 -6.14
CA LEU A 71 7.19 3.24 -5.42
C LEU A 71 6.96 2.98 -3.93
N VAL A 72 7.88 3.42 -3.09
CA VAL A 72 7.76 3.39 -1.62
C VAL A 72 7.57 4.80 -1.10
N ILE A 73 6.64 4.97 -0.18
CA ILE A 73 6.26 6.27 0.40
C ILE A 73 6.46 6.19 1.91
N PHE A 74 7.17 7.17 2.45
CA PHE A 74 7.43 7.31 3.88
C PHE A 74 6.64 8.49 4.46
N ASP A 75 6.37 8.45 5.75
CA ASP A 75 5.87 9.60 6.48
C ASP A 75 7.01 10.55 6.91
N LYS A 76 6.66 11.65 7.61
CA LYS A 76 7.64 12.63 8.14
C LYS A 76 8.68 12.02 9.07
N GLN A 77 8.34 10.91 9.73
CA GLN A 77 9.21 10.19 10.66
C GLN A 77 10.11 9.18 9.94
N GLY A 78 9.97 9.06 8.62
CA GLY A 78 10.69 8.09 7.80
C GLY A 78 10.16 6.66 7.95
N VAL A 79 8.90 6.48 8.36
CA VAL A 79 8.24 5.16 8.45
C VAL A 79 7.47 4.87 7.17
N LEU A 80 7.56 3.66 6.67
CA LEU A 80 6.90 3.21 5.46
C LEU A 80 5.38 3.22 5.61
N VAL A 81 4.68 4.00 4.77
CA VAL A 81 3.22 4.13 4.78
C VAL A 81 2.54 3.70 3.48
N GLY A 82 3.32 3.49 2.41
CA GLY A 82 2.80 3.04 1.13
C GLY A 82 3.81 2.28 0.30
N VAL A 83 3.36 1.22 -0.37
CA VAL A 83 4.10 0.49 -1.41
C VAL A 83 3.17 0.33 -2.60
N LEU A 84 3.48 1.04 -3.70
CA LEU A 84 2.67 1.06 -4.91
C LEU A 84 3.42 0.35 -6.03
N SER A 85 2.89 -0.76 -6.51
CA SER A 85 3.56 -1.59 -7.51
C SER A 85 2.76 -1.67 -8.81
N THR A 86 3.47 -1.53 -9.93
CA THR A 86 2.91 -1.74 -11.26
C THR A 86 3.49 -3.00 -11.86
N LEU A 87 2.61 -3.88 -12.34
CA LEU A 87 2.96 -5.13 -13.00
C LEU A 87 2.43 -5.14 -14.44
N GLN A 88 3.03 -5.97 -15.28
CA GLN A 88 2.53 -6.24 -16.62
C GLN A 88 1.45 -7.32 -16.58
N GLU A 89 0.32 -7.08 -17.25
CA GLU A 89 -0.65 -8.15 -17.49
C GLU A 89 -0.13 -9.08 -18.61
N VAL A 90 0.05 -10.37 -18.27
CA VAL A 90 0.63 -11.36 -19.18
C VAL A 90 -0.39 -11.95 -20.15
N ASP A 91 -1.67 -11.95 -19.78
CA ASP A 91 -2.78 -12.41 -20.63
C ASP A 91 -3.97 -11.45 -20.48
N PRO A 92 -4.03 -10.38 -21.30
CA PRO A 92 -5.08 -9.38 -21.20
C PRO A 92 -6.50 -9.93 -21.41
N MET A 93 -6.64 -11.02 -22.17
CA MET A 93 -7.95 -11.64 -22.43
C MET A 93 -8.47 -12.40 -21.21
N LYS A 94 -7.57 -13.03 -20.46
CA LYS A 94 -7.91 -13.85 -19.29
C LYS A 94 -7.63 -13.17 -17.96
N HIS A 95 -7.02 -11.96 -17.99
CA HIS A 95 -6.56 -11.27 -16.78
C HIS A 95 -5.66 -12.16 -15.91
N GLY A 96 -4.63 -12.76 -16.52
CA GLY A 96 -3.80 -13.80 -15.90
C GLY A 96 -3.05 -13.29 -14.67
N THR A 97 -2.41 -12.12 -14.77
CA THR A 97 -1.69 -11.49 -13.64
C THR A 97 -2.66 -11.10 -12.52
N PHE A 98 -3.79 -10.45 -12.86
CA PHE A 98 -4.79 -10.09 -11.86
C PHE A 98 -5.32 -11.33 -11.13
N SER A 99 -5.68 -12.40 -11.87
CA SER A 99 -6.25 -13.61 -11.28
C SER A 99 -5.27 -14.29 -10.34
N ARG A 100 -4.00 -14.46 -10.76
CA ARG A 100 -2.94 -15.02 -9.93
C ARG A 100 -2.73 -14.23 -8.62
N LEU A 101 -2.62 -12.91 -8.72
CA LEU A 101 -2.44 -12.05 -7.55
C LEU A 101 -3.67 -12.06 -6.65
N TYR A 102 -4.87 -12.02 -7.22
CA TYR A 102 -6.11 -12.11 -6.46
C TYR A 102 -6.14 -13.39 -5.60
N ASP A 103 -5.81 -14.55 -6.16
CA ASP A 103 -5.84 -15.82 -5.44
C ASP A 103 -4.81 -15.83 -4.29
N ILE A 104 -3.60 -15.30 -4.52
CA ILE A 104 -2.57 -15.14 -3.49
C ILE A 104 -3.07 -14.23 -2.35
N LEU A 105 -3.60 -13.06 -2.69
CA LEU A 105 -4.07 -12.09 -1.71
C LEU A 105 -5.28 -12.61 -0.92
N ASN A 106 -6.21 -13.27 -1.60
CA ASN A 106 -7.40 -13.84 -0.98
C ASN A 106 -7.09 -15.00 -0.02
N SER A 107 -5.97 -15.69 -0.20
CA SER A 107 -5.50 -16.72 0.73
C SER A 107 -4.85 -16.14 2.00
N LYS A 108 -4.37 -14.89 1.95
CA LYS A 108 -3.59 -14.25 3.03
C LYS A 108 -4.37 -13.21 3.81
N TYR A 109 -5.25 -12.46 3.14
CA TYR A 109 -5.84 -11.24 3.68
C TYR A 109 -7.36 -11.26 3.63
N LYS A 110 -7.98 -10.47 4.50
CA LYS A 110 -9.44 -10.35 4.54
C LYS A 110 -9.95 -9.58 3.32
N LEU A 111 -10.73 -10.23 2.45
CA LEU A 111 -11.40 -9.59 1.33
C LEU A 111 -12.47 -8.59 1.83
N VAL A 112 -12.42 -7.38 1.32
CA VAL A 112 -13.37 -6.29 1.61
C VAL A 112 -14.31 -6.05 0.44
N LYS A 113 -13.78 -6.02 -0.79
CA LYS A 113 -14.55 -5.76 -2.01
C LYS A 113 -13.93 -6.48 -3.20
N LYS A 114 -14.77 -6.92 -4.13
CA LYS A 114 -14.35 -7.50 -5.40
C LYS A 114 -15.31 -7.07 -6.51
N GLU A 115 -14.74 -6.62 -7.61
CA GLU A 115 -15.46 -6.36 -8.85
C GLU A 115 -14.68 -7.05 -9.98
N ARG A 116 -15.34 -7.98 -10.66
CA ARG A 116 -14.79 -8.67 -11.83
C ARG A 116 -15.83 -8.62 -12.93
N LEU A 117 -15.69 -7.63 -13.79
CA LEU A 117 -16.56 -7.48 -14.96
C LEU A 117 -16.07 -8.40 -16.08
N PHE A 118 -16.96 -8.92 -16.89
CA PHE A 118 -16.59 -9.70 -18.07
C PHE A 118 -15.82 -8.83 -19.07
N VAL A 119 -16.26 -7.58 -19.24
CA VAL A 119 -15.57 -6.54 -19.98
C VAL A 119 -15.49 -5.32 -19.06
N GLY A 120 -14.28 -4.80 -18.83
CA GLY A 120 -14.08 -3.64 -17.97
C GLY A 120 -12.98 -3.85 -16.93
N ASP A 121 -12.96 -2.93 -15.98
CA ASP A 121 -11.97 -2.92 -14.90
C ASP A 121 -12.12 -4.12 -13.99
N GLN A 122 -11.00 -4.68 -13.58
CA GLN A 122 -10.92 -5.69 -12.53
C GLN A 122 -10.42 -5.03 -11.25
N PHE A 123 -11.10 -5.27 -10.15
CA PHE A 123 -10.77 -4.64 -8.87
C PHE A 123 -10.97 -5.59 -7.71
N ALA A 124 -10.04 -5.60 -6.77
CA ALA A 124 -10.21 -6.25 -5.48
C ALA A 124 -9.56 -5.39 -4.37
N LYS A 125 -10.19 -5.38 -3.21
CA LYS A 125 -9.71 -4.70 -2.01
C LYS A 125 -9.68 -5.69 -0.86
N PHE A 126 -8.54 -5.69 -0.16
CA PHE A 126 -8.32 -6.49 1.05
C PHE A 126 -7.91 -5.56 2.18
N LYS A 127 -7.92 -6.09 3.41
CA LYS A 127 -7.46 -5.41 4.61
C LYS A 127 -6.67 -6.34 5.48
N ASP A 128 -5.56 -5.83 6.04
CA ASP A 128 -4.79 -6.48 7.09
C ASP A 128 -4.26 -5.41 8.06
N GLY A 129 -4.48 -5.59 9.35
CA GLY A 129 -4.14 -4.59 10.37
C GLY A 129 -4.71 -3.21 10.05
N LYS A 130 -3.83 -2.22 9.94
CA LYS A 130 -4.13 -0.83 9.53
C LYS A 130 -3.87 -0.58 8.05
N THR A 131 -3.58 -1.61 7.25
CA THR A 131 -3.24 -1.48 5.84
C THR A 131 -4.39 -1.93 4.95
N GLU A 132 -4.72 -1.10 3.97
CA GLU A 132 -5.59 -1.42 2.84
C GLU A 132 -4.72 -1.92 1.68
N ILE A 133 -5.13 -3.03 1.07
CA ILE A 133 -4.43 -3.62 -0.07
C ILE A 133 -5.37 -3.58 -1.26
N THR A 134 -4.95 -2.93 -2.34
CA THR A 134 -5.77 -2.77 -3.54
C THR A 134 -5.10 -3.47 -4.71
N LEU A 135 -5.85 -4.28 -5.43
CA LEU A 135 -5.46 -4.89 -6.70
C LEU A 135 -6.39 -4.35 -7.79
N ASN A 136 -5.83 -3.71 -8.80
CA ASN A 136 -6.59 -3.06 -9.86
C ASN A 136 -5.97 -3.32 -11.24
N ALA A 137 -6.78 -3.76 -12.20
CA ALA A 137 -6.41 -3.90 -13.60
C ALA A 137 -7.40 -3.11 -14.46
N PRO A 138 -7.10 -1.83 -14.79
CA PRO A 138 -7.96 -0.98 -15.59
C PRO A 138 -8.06 -1.51 -17.03
N HIS A 139 -9.27 -1.54 -17.59
CA HIS A 139 -9.51 -2.01 -18.96
C HIS A 139 -8.73 -1.21 -20.01
N MET A 140 -8.60 0.10 -19.82
CA MET A 140 -7.84 1.01 -20.71
C MET A 140 -6.44 1.34 -20.15
N GLY A 141 -5.87 0.52 -19.27
CA GLY A 141 -4.63 0.78 -18.54
C GLY A 141 -3.35 0.26 -19.19
N ASN A 142 -3.26 0.15 -20.51
CA ASN A 142 -2.09 -0.39 -21.21
C ASN A 142 -1.63 -1.76 -20.68
N PHE A 143 -2.59 -2.62 -20.34
CA PHE A 143 -2.35 -3.95 -19.80
C PHE A 143 -1.49 -3.94 -18.51
N LYS A 144 -1.70 -2.96 -17.66
CA LYS A 144 -1.04 -2.87 -16.36
C LYS A 144 -1.95 -3.35 -15.24
N VAL A 145 -1.33 -3.96 -14.25
CA VAL A 145 -1.96 -4.34 -12.98
C VAL A 145 -1.29 -3.56 -11.87
N HIS A 146 -2.08 -2.89 -11.04
CA HIS A 146 -1.60 -2.13 -9.88
C HIS A 146 -1.88 -2.94 -8.61
N LEU A 147 -0.85 -3.10 -7.79
CA LEU A 147 -0.91 -3.74 -6.48
C LEU A 147 -0.38 -2.75 -5.44
N ASP A 148 -1.28 -2.21 -4.64
CA ASP A 148 -0.97 -1.14 -3.72
C ASP A 148 -1.23 -1.58 -2.27
N TYR A 149 -0.25 -1.41 -1.40
CA TYR A 149 -0.35 -1.55 0.04
C TYR A 149 -0.26 -0.17 0.67
N VAL A 150 -1.31 0.30 1.31
CA VAL A 150 -1.40 1.68 1.81
C VAL A 150 -1.97 1.69 3.22
N ARG A 151 -1.28 2.36 4.15
CA ARG A 151 -1.78 2.52 5.51
C ARG A 151 -3.02 3.41 5.55
N SER A 152 -3.97 3.04 6.40
CA SER A 152 -5.26 3.74 6.51
C SER A 152 -5.12 5.20 6.95
N ASP A 153 -4.16 5.50 7.84
CA ASP A 153 -3.86 6.86 8.29
C ASP A 153 -3.34 7.76 7.16
N PHE A 154 -2.42 7.25 6.33
CA PHE A 154 -1.96 7.94 5.13
C PHE A 154 -3.11 8.12 4.12
N LEU A 155 -3.93 7.10 3.89
CA LEU A 155 -5.07 7.16 2.97
C LEU A 155 -6.11 8.19 3.41
N GLU A 156 -6.36 8.35 4.71
CA GLU A 156 -7.22 9.40 5.25
C GLU A 156 -6.66 10.81 4.99
N ASN A 157 -5.35 11.00 5.20
CA ASN A 157 -4.68 12.26 4.90
C ASN A 157 -4.75 12.59 3.41
N TYR A 158 -4.51 11.61 2.54
CA TYR A 158 -4.68 11.74 1.10
C TYR A 158 -6.10 12.22 0.73
N LYS A 159 -7.13 11.57 1.25
CA LYS A 159 -8.53 11.92 0.97
C LYS A 159 -8.85 13.35 1.42
N LYS A 160 -8.41 13.74 2.62
CA LYS A 160 -8.63 15.09 3.18
C LYS A 160 -7.94 16.18 2.36
N ARG A 161 -6.67 15.98 1.98
CA ARG A 161 -5.90 16.97 1.21
C ARG A 161 -6.38 17.04 -0.24
N SER A 162 -6.57 15.92 -0.89
CA SER A 162 -7.07 15.85 -2.26
C SER A 162 -8.46 16.50 -2.42
N ALA A 163 -9.34 16.39 -1.42
CA ALA A 163 -10.62 17.10 -1.44
C ALA A 163 -10.41 18.63 -1.37
N LYS A 164 -9.54 19.11 -0.49
CA LYS A 164 -9.22 20.55 -0.39
C LYS A 164 -8.61 21.10 -1.68
N ASP A 165 -7.70 20.35 -2.30
CA ASP A 165 -7.04 20.76 -3.56
C ASP A 165 -8.07 20.86 -4.70
N LYS A 166 -9.02 19.93 -4.78
CA LYS A 166 -10.12 19.97 -5.74
C LYS A 166 -11.04 21.19 -5.52
N ASP A 167 -11.38 21.47 -4.25
CA ASP A 167 -12.22 22.62 -3.90
C ASP A 167 -11.51 23.95 -4.20
N ALA A 168 -10.19 24.04 -3.92
CA ALA A 168 -9.39 25.22 -4.24
C ALA A 168 -9.34 25.44 -5.75
N LYS A 169 -9.03 24.40 -6.52
CA LYS A 169 -8.99 24.47 -7.98
C LYS A 169 -10.35 24.86 -8.57
N ALA A 170 -11.45 24.31 -8.08
CA ALA A 170 -12.79 24.67 -8.55
C ALA A 170 -13.13 26.15 -8.29
N LYS A 171 -12.67 26.72 -7.16
CA LYS A 171 -12.82 28.14 -6.87
C LYS A 171 -11.97 29.02 -7.79
N ASP A 172 -10.73 28.62 -8.05
CA ASP A 172 -9.85 29.34 -8.99
C ASP A 172 -10.43 29.32 -10.41
N ASP A 173 -10.88 28.16 -10.89
CA ASP A 173 -11.52 28.01 -12.19
C ASP A 173 -12.80 28.87 -12.29
N ALA A 174 -13.63 28.91 -11.24
CA ALA A 174 -14.83 29.74 -11.18
C ALA A 174 -14.53 31.25 -11.15
N SER A 175 -13.40 31.66 -10.57
CA SER A 175 -12.98 33.07 -10.55
C SER A 175 -12.41 33.56 -11.87
N ALA A 176 -12.01 32.64 -12.77
CA ALA A 176 -11.46 32.94 -14.10
C ALA A 176 -12.55 33.06 -15.20
N LEU A 177 -13.81 32.66 -14.89
CA LEU A 177 -14.99 32.72 -15.78
C LEU A 177 -15.86 33.93 -15.48
#